data_f9a4f19e0f7849ebbd260c5eda91cd7f
#
_entry.id   f9a4f19e0f7849ebbd260c5eda91cd7f
#
_cell.length_a   1.000
_cell.length_b   1.000
_cell.length_c   1.000
_cell.angle_alpha   90.00
_cell.angle_beta   90.00
_cell.angle_gamma   90.00
#
_symmetry.space_group_name_H-M   'P 1'
#
loop_
_entity.id
_entity.type
_entity.pdbx_description
1 polymer ?
#
loop_
_entity_poly.entity_id
_entity_poly.type
_entity_poly.pdbx_seq_one_letter_code
_entity_poly.pdbx_strand_id
1 'polypeptide(L)'
;TPDEIVKGAHGVPVLCDKNIVNCDFFDADLILLPGGMPGAATLEKCDDLRRLILRFAEENKPIAAICAAPMVLGKLGLLKGKKATCYPGFEQYLEGADCTGAMVEKDGNVITGKGPGAAMEFALAVVELLQGKDKVAELKEAMIV
;
A
#
# COMPACT_ATOMS: atom_id res chain seq x y z
N THR A 1 0.64 4.18 -13.47
CA THR A 1 1.70 4.01 -14.48
C THR A 1 1.51 5.02 -15.60
N PRO A 2 2.56 5.40 -16.36
CA PRO A 2 2.43 6.25 -17.53
C PRO A 2 1.73 5.53 -18.70
N ASP A 3 1.68 4.20 -18.69
CA ASP A 3 1.05 3.39 -19.73
C ASP A 3 -0.40 3.06 -19.35
N GLU A 4 -1.30 3.01 -20.34
CA GLU A 4 -2.69 2.60 -20.15
C GLU A 4 -2.82 1.09 -19.89
N ILE A 5 -1.89 0.29 -20.44
CA ILE A 5 -1.85 -1.16 -20.26
C ILE A 5 -0.63 -1.55 -19.47
N VAL A 6 -0.85 -2.19 -18.32
CA VAL A 6 0.21 -2.73 -17.47
C VAL A 6 0.25 -4.24 -17.58
N LYS A 7 1.42 -4.78 -17.87
CA LYS A 7 1.63 -6.22 -17.91
C LYS A 7 2.11 -6.71 -16.54
N GLY A 8 1.32 -7.55 -15.90
CA GLY A 8 1.69 -8.20 -14.64
C GLY A 8 2.86 -9.17 -14.79
N ALA A 9 3.45 -9.59 -13.66
CA ALA A 9 4.62 -10.48 -13.62
C ALA A 9 4.40 -11.84 -14.32
N HIS A 10 3.15 -12.30 -14.41
CA HIS A 10 2.77 -13.54 -15.09
C HIS A 10 2.27 -13.30 -16.53
N GLY A 11 2.53 -12.13 -17.09
CA GLY A 11 2.24 -11.84 -18.48
C GLY A 11 0.80 -11.41 -18.78
N VAL A 12 -0.07 -11.32 -17.77
CA VAL A 12 -1.46 -10.88 -17.95
C VAL A 12 -1.48 -9.35 -18.11
N PRO A 13 -2.02 -8.83 -19.24
CA PRO A 13 -2.19 -7.39 -19.42
C PRO A 13 -3.44 -6.92 -18.67
N VAL A 14 -3.34 -5.77 -18.01
CA VAL A 14 -4.44 -5.10 -17.32
C VAL A 14 -4.56 -3.69 -17.88
N LEU A 15 -5.75 -3.31 -18.32
CA LEU A 15 -6.07 -1.94 -18.69
C LEU A 15 -6.30 -1.13 -17.43
N CYS A 16 -5.57 -0.02 -17.30
CA CYS A 16 -5.72 0.89 -16.16
C CYS A 16 -6.89 1.84 -16.39
N ASP A 17 -7.66 2.11 -15.34
CA ASP A 17 -8.76 3.09 -15.40
C ASP A 17 -8.24 4.51 -15.64
N LYS A 18 -7.05 4.81 -15.11
CA LYS A 18 -6.42 6.14 -15.23
C LYS A 18 -4.89 6.05 -15.28
N ASN A 19 -4.31 7.02 -15.96
CA ASN A 19 -2.87 7.23 -15.98
C ASN A 19 -2.48 8.22 -14.87
N ILE A 20 -1.43 7.91 -14.10
CA ILE A 20 -0.98 8.73 -12.97
C ILE A 20 -0.64 10.17 -13.37
N VAL A 21 -0.12 10.38 -14.57
CA VAL A 21 0.27 11.72 -15.08
C VAL A 21 -0.94 12.62 -15.32
N ASN A 22 -2.10 12.01 -15.63
CA ASN A 22 -3.33 12.71 -15.97
C ASN A 22 -4.37 12.67 -14.83
N CYS A 23 -3.98 12.20 -13.63
CA CYS A 23 -4.89 12.13 -12.49
C CYS A 23 -4.79 13.39 -11.64
N ASP A 24 -5.95 13.94 -11.28
CA ASP A 24 -6.09 14.78 -10.12
C ASP A 24 -6.36 13.88 -8.90
N PHE A 25 -5.51 14.00 -7.89
CA PHE A 25 -5.60 13.23 -6.65
C PHE A 25 -6.14 14.07 -5.48
N PHE A 26 -6.76 15.20 -5.76
CA PHE A 26 -7.27 16.10 -4.73
C PHE A 26 -8.31 15.43 -3.83
N ASP A 27 -9.19 14.64 -4.45
CA ASP A 27 -10.29 13.94 -3.79
C ASP A 27 -9.92 12.52 -3.34
N ALA A 28 -8.65 12.12 -3.46
CA ALA A 28 -8.23 10.81 -3.01
C ALA A 28 -8.05 10.77 -1.49
N ASP A 29 -8.69 9.80 -0.85
CA ASP A 29 -8.65 9.59 0.60
C ASP A 29 -7.51 8.67 1.04
N LEU A 30 -6.98 7.85 0.15
CA LEU A 30 -5.96 6.85 0.45
C LEU A 30 -5.09 6.58 -0.79
N ILE A 31 -3.80 6.34 -0.57
CA ILE A 31 -2.92 5.67 -1.54
C ILE A 31 -2.71 4.23 -1.10
N LEU A 32 -2.98 3.28 -2.00
CA LEU A 32 -2.70 1.86 -1.78
C LEU A 32 -1.69 1.36 -2.82
N LEU A 33 -0.57 0.84 -2.33
CA LEU A 33 0.51 0.30 -3.15
C LEU A 33 0.43 -1.23 -3.17
N PRO A 34 0.12 -1.85 -4.32
CA PRO A 34 0.17 -3.30 -4.47
C PRO A 34 1.61 -3.79 -4.50
N GLY A 35 1.80 -5.02 -4.05
CA GLY A 35 3.09 -5.69 -4.06
C GLY A 35 3.43 -6.37 -5.39
N GLY A 36 4.35 -7.32 -5.28
CA GLY A 36 4.88 -8.10 -6.41
C GLY A 36 6.08 -7.44 -7.08
N MET A 37 7.02 -8.28 -7.51
CA MET A 37 8.19 -7.84 -8.28
C MET A 37 8.00 -8.21 -9.76
N PRO A 38 8.44 -7.38 -10.72
CA PRO A 38 9.20 -6.13 -10.53
C PRO A 38 8.32 -4.89 -10.26
N GLY A 39 6.99 -5.03 -10.12
CA GLY A 39 6.04 -3.92 -9.98
C GLY A 39 6.40 -2.96 -8.84
N ALA A 40 6.70 -3.46 -7.64
CA ALA A 40 7.08 -2.62 -6.50
C ALA A 40 8.35 -1.80 -6.76
N ALA A 41 9.34 -2.37 -7.48
CA ALA A 41 10.53 -1.64 -7.90
C ALA A 41 10.24 -0.57 -8.96
N THR A 42 9.24 -0.79 -9.80
CA THR A 42 8.76 0.21 -10.76
C THR A 42 8.05 1.37 -10.04
N LEU A 43 7.20 1.05 -9.05
CA LEU A 43 6.55 2.06 -8.21
C LEU A 43 7.58 2.92 -7.46
N GLU A 44 8.62 2.31 -6.92
CA GLU A 44 9.70 3.00 -6.20
C GLU A 44 10.42 4.04 -7.08
N LYS A 45 10.58 3.75 -8.38
CA LYS A 45 11.25 4.63 -9.34
C LYS A 45 10.35 5.70 -9.96
N CYS A 46 9.05 5.66 -9.71
CA CYS A 46 8.09 6.60 -10.27
C CYS A 46 8.09 7.92 -9.47
N ASP A 47 8.69 8.97 -10.02
CA ASP A 47 8.82 10.26 -9.35
C ASP A 47 7.46 10.93 -9.08
N ASP A 48 6.47 10.78 -9.96
CA ASP A 48 5.12 11.31 -9.74
C ASP A 48 4.46 10.63 -8.53
N LEU A 49 4.59 9.31 -8.42
CA LEU A 49 4.09 8.57 -7.27
C LEU A 49 4.81 8.95 -5.98
N ARG A 50 6.13 9.12 -6.03
CA ARG A 50 6.93 9.53 -4.87
C ARG A 50 6.48 10.90 -4.34
N ARG A 51 6.28 11.89 -5.23
CA ARG A 51 5.76 13.21 -4.86
C ARG A 51 4.38 13.12 -4.24
N LEU A 52 3.51 12.29 -4.82
CA LEU A 52 2.16 12.06 -4.31
C LEU A 52 2.17 11.44 -2.91
N ILE A 53 2.98 10.40 -2.69
CA ILE A 53 3.13 9.74 -1.37
C ILE A 53 3.60 10.74 -0.32
N LEU A 54 4.63 11.54 -0.62
CA LEU A 54 5.16 12.54 0.30
C LEU A 54 4.10 13.60 0.66
N ARG A 55 3.33 14.08 -0.32
CA ARG A 55 2.22 15.00 -0.08
C ARG A 55 1.16 14.38 0.84
N PHE A 56 0.78 13.11 0.63
CA PHE A 56 -0.16 12.40 1.51
C PHE A 56 0.37 12.29 2.93
N ALA A 57 1.66 12.01 3.09
CA ALA A 57 2.30 11.95 4.39
C ALA A 57 2.29 13.31 5.12
N GLU A 58 2.60 14.40 4.41
CA GLU A 58 2.55 15.78 4.93
C GLU A 58 1.13 16.19 5.34
N GLU A 59 0.13 15.80 4.55
CA GLU A 59 -1.29 16.04 4.84
C GLU A 59 -1.87 15.06 5.88
N ASN A 60 -1.06 14.13 6.41
CA ASN A 60 -1.46 13.05 7.31
C ASN A 60 -2.59 12.18 6.74
N LYS A 61 -2.69 12.07 5.43
CA LYS A 61 -3.63 11.19 4.74
C LYS A 61 -3.18 9.73 4.79
N PRO A 62 -4.12 8.77 4.74
CA PRO A 62 -3.81 7.35 4.79
C PRO A 62 -2.93 6.86 3.63
N ILE A 63 -1.97 5.99 3.97
CA ILE A 63 -1.13 5.29 2.99
C ILE A 63 -1.08 3.82 3.38
N ALA A 64 -1.37 2.95 2.43
CA ALA A 64 -1.33 1.50 2.62
C ALA A 64 -0.38 0.83 1.62
N ALA A 65 0.36 -0.19 2.06
CA ALA A 65 1.27 -0.94 1.19
C ALA A 65 1.35 -2.41 1.62
N ILE A 66 1.34 -3.33 0.66
CA ILE A 66 1.37 -4.77 0.96
C ILE A 66 2.51 -5.49 0.25
N CYS A 67 3.01 -6.58 0.87
CA CYS A 67 3.99 -7.50 0.31
C CYS A 67 5.37 -6.81 0.12
N ALA A 68 5.84 -6.64 -1.12
CA ALA A 68 7.08 -5.95 -1.42
C ALA A 68 6.95 -4.41 -1.39
N ALA A 69 5.72 -3.87 -1.52
CA ALA A 69 5.51 -2.42 -1.66
C ALA A 69 5.87 -1.56 -0.43
N PRO A 70 5.84 -2.06 0.84
CA PRO A 70 6.35 -1.29 1.98
C PRO A 70 7.78 -0.79 1.81
N MET A 71 8.60 -1.42 0.94
CA MET A 71 9.94 -0.92 0.59
C MET A 71 9.91 0.51 0.03
N VAL A 72 8.85 0.88 -0.69
CA VAL A 72 8.70 2.24 -1.25
C VAL A 72 8.59 3.26 -0.12
N LEU A 73 7.77 2.95 0.89
CA LEU A 73 7.58 3.81 2.06
C LEU A 73 8.84 3.88 2.94
N GLY A 74 9.52 2.74 3.11
CA GLY A 74 10.78 2.66 3.86
C GLY A 74 11.86 3.53 3.24
N LYS A 75 12.07 3.43 1.92
CA LYS A 75 13.05 4.26 1.19
C LYS A 75 12.71 5.75 1.18
N LEU A 76 11.45 6.11 1.38
CA LEU A 76 11.03 7.50 1.57
C LEU A 76 11.15 7.97 3.03
N GLY A 77 11.61 7.11 3.95
CA GLY A 77 11.77 7.41 5.37
C GLY A 77 10.46 7.49 6.16
N LEU A 78 9.33 7.12 5.55
CA LEU A 78 7.99 7.24 6.14
C LEU A 78 7.67 6.18 7.19
N LEU A 79 8.51 5.14 7.29
CA LEU A 79 8.35 4.06 8.27
C LEU A 79 9.27 4.21 9.49
N LYS A 80 10.10 5.24 9.53
CA LYS A 80 11.04 5.45 10.65
C LYS A 80 10.30 5.62 11.98
N GLY A 81 10.62 4.75 12.94
CA GLY A 81 10.01 4.72 14.27
C GLY A 81 8.59 4.14 14.30
N LYS A 82 8.09 3.61 13.18
CA LYS A 82 6.77 2.97 13.08
C LYS A 82 6.89 1.44 13.13
N LYS A 83 5.84 0.80 13.64
CA LYS A 83 5.63 -0.63 13.42
C LYS A 83 5.21 -0.88 11.99
N ALA A 84 5.86 -1.84 11.34
CA ALA A 84 5.56 -2.18 9.97
C ALA A 84 5.80 -3.67 9.69
N THR A 85 5.20 -4.16 8.63
CA THR A 85 5.45 -5.49 8.11
C THR A 85 5.60 -5.46 6.59
N CYS A 86 6.26 -6.45 6.03
CA CYS A 86 6.45 -6.62 4.59
C CYS A 86 6.62 -8.11 4.24
N TYR A 87 6.79 -8.39 2.97
CA TYR A 87 7.14 -9.74 2.54
C TYR A 87 8.52 -10.13 3.07
N PRO A 88 8.72 -11.37 3.57
CA PRO A 88 10.01 -11.83 4.08
C PRO A 88 11.16 -11.59 3.11
N GLY A 89 12.26 -11.00 3.63
CA GLY A 89 13.43 -10.58 2.85
C GLY A 89 13.42 -9.13 2.37
N PHE A 90 12.32 -8.39 2.60
CA PHE A 90 12.23 -6.95 2.27
C PHE A 90 12.43 -6.04 3.49
N GLU A 91 12.61 -6.59 4.69
CA GLU A 91 12.79 -5.83 5.93
C GLU A 91 13.97 -4.84 5.87
N GLN A 92 15.02 -5.20 5.13
CA GLN A 92 16.20 -4.35 4.93
C GLN A 92 15.90 -2.99 4.27
N TYR A 93 14.76 -2.87 3.58
CA TYR A 93 14.33 -1.64 2.93
C TYR A 93 13.43 -0.76 3.82
N LEU A 94 13.00 -1.26 4.97
CA LEU A 94 12.15 -0.56 5.92
C LEU A 94 13.02 0.17 6.96
N GLU A 95 13.87 1.10 6.51
CA GLU A 95 14.87 1.75 7.34
C GLU A 95 14.27 2.42 8.58
N GLY A 96 14.74 1.99 9.76
CA GLY A 96 14.31 2.55 11.05
C GLY A 96 12.90 2.16 11.50
N ALA A 97 12.24 1.22 10.80
CA ALA A 97 10.98 0.64 11.24
C ALA A 97 11.19 -0.46 12.29
N ASP A 98 10.21 -0.65 13.16
CA ASP A 98 10.05 -1.87 13.97
C ASP A 98 9.33 -2.94 13.11
N CYS A 99 10.12 -3.84 12.51
CA CYS A 99 9.61 -4.88 11.63
C CYS A 99 9.04 -6.04 12.44
N THR A 100 7.72 -6.07 12.63
CA THR A 100 7.05 -7.01 13.53
C THR A 100 6.85 -8.40 12.92
N GLY A 101 6.78 -8.50 11.58
CA GLY A 101 6.43 -9.74 10.88
C GLY A 101 4.97 -10.16 11.04
N ALA A 102 4.09 -9.34 11.61
CA ALA A 102 2.65 -9.58 11.69
C ALA A 102 2.00 -9.63 10.30
N MET A 103 0.81 -10.20 10.21
CA MET A 103 0.07 -10.24 8.94
C MET A 103 -0.29 -8.85 8.46
N VAL A 104 -0.71 -7.97 9.36
CA VAL A 104 -1.01 -6.55 9.10
C VAL A 104 -0.51 -5.71 10.26
N GLU A 105 0.08 -4.57 9.96
CA GLU A 105 0.43 -3.53 10.93
C GLU A 105 -0.26 -2.22 10.57
N LYS A 106 -0.77 -1.53 11.59
CA LYS A 106 -1.34 -0.20 11.50
C LYS A 106 -0.66 0.70 12.51
N ASP A 107 0.04 1.71 12.02
CA ASP A 107 0.70 2.70 12.86
C ASP A 107 0.38 4.11 12.35
N GLY A 108 -0.51 4.79 13.08
CA GLY A 108 -1.06 6.08 12.69
C GLY A 108 -1.86 5.97 11.38
N ASN A 109 -1.43 6.73 10.37
CA ASN A 109 -2.03 6.77 9.04
C ASN A 109 -1.40 5.77 8.05
N VAL A 110 -0.48 4.92 8.50
CA VAL A 110 0.18 3.92 7.64
C VAL A 110 -0.32 2.52 7.97
N ILE A 111 -0.69 1.77 6.92
CA ILE A 111 -1.06 0.36 7.02
C ILE A 111 -0.10 -0.44 6.14
N THR A 112 0.51 -1.48 6.71
CA THR A 112 1.35 -2.40 5.96
C THR A 112 0.84 -3.83 6.06
N GLY A 113 0.95 -4.61 4.99
CA GLY A 113 0.54 -6.01 4.92
C GLY A 113 1.69 -6.92 4.51
N LYS A 114 1.76 -8.13 5.07
CA LYS A 114 2.89 -9.03 4.91
C LYS A 114 3.00 -9.62 3.51
N GLY A 115 1.89 -10.02 2.93
CA GLY A 115 1.92 -10.67 1.62
C GLY A 115 0.56 -11.16 1.16
N PRO A 116 0.48 -11.98 0.09
CA PRO A 116 -0.79 -12.40 -0.49
C PRO A 116 -1.75 -13.05 0.51
N GLY A 117 -1.23 -13.84 1.46
CA GLY A 117 -2.03 -14.48 2.50
C GLY A 117 -2.67 -13.50 3.50
N ALA A 118 -2.16 -12.26 3.57
CA ALA A 118 -2.71 -11.20 4.42
C ALA A 118 -3.72 -10.30 3.67
N ALA A 119 -4.01 -10.52 2.39
CA ALA A 119 -4.75 -9.59 1.55
C ALA A 119 -6.13 -9.24 2.10
N MET A 120 -6.88 -10.23 2.61
CA MET A 120 -8.19 -10.00 3.19
C MET A 120 -8.12 -9.15 4.47
N GLU A 121 -7.23 -9.53 5.38
CA GLU A 121 -7.04 -8.81 6.65
C GLU A 121 -6.53 -7.39 6.40
N PHE A 122 -5.61 -7.21 5.46
CA PHE A 122 -5.11 -5.92 5.02
C PHE A 122 -6.23 -5.05 4.42
N ALA A 123 -7.07 -5.60 3.54
CA ALA A 123 -8.20 -4.87 2.97
C ALA A 123 -9.21 -4.44 4.03
N LEU A 124 -9.53 -5.32 5.00
CA LEU A 124 -10.42 -4.99 6.10
C LEU A 124 -9.83 -3.91 7.03
N ALA A 125 -8.51 -3.91 7.24
CA ALA A 125 -7.85 -2.83 8.00
C ALA A 125 -7.93 -1.47 7.28
N VAL A 126 -7.86 -1.46 5.94
CA VAL A 126 -8.08 -0.26 5.13
C VAL A 126 -9.53 0.22 5.23
N VAL A 127 -10.50 -0.70 5.14
CA VAL A 127 -11.92 -0.36 5.32
C VAL A 127 -12.19 0.20 6.72
N GLU A 128 -11.60 -0.41 7.75
CA GLU A 128 -11.74 0.09 9.12
C GLU A 128 -11.23 1.52 9.26
N LEU A 129 -10.10 1.84 8.62
CA LEU A 129 -9.54 3.18 8.67
C LEU A 129 -10.43 4.22 7.98
N LEU A 130 -11.05 3.87 6.85
CA LEU A 130 -11.83 4.79 6.02
C LEU A 130 -13.29 4.88 6.46
N GLN A 131 -13.90 3.78 6.92
CA GLN A 131 -15.35 3.67 7.14
C GLN A 131 -15.75 3.14 8.54
N GLY A 132 -14.77 2.78 9.36
CA GLY A 132 -15.01 2.32 10.71
C GLY A 132 -15.34 0.83 10.86
N LYS A 133 -15.43 0.41 12.12
CA LYS A 133 -15.60 -1.01 12.49
C LYS A 133 -16.94 -1.62 12.07
N ASP A 134 -17.99 -0.81 12.08
CA ASP A 134 -19.34 -1.30 11.72
C ASP A 134 -19.38 -1.76 10.26
N LYS A 135 -18.71 -1.02 9.36
CA LYS A 135 -18.58 -1.40 7.97
C LYS A 135 -17.74 -2.66 7.78
N VAL A 136 -16.72 -2.85 8.59
CA VAL A 136 -15.94 -4.10 8.60
C VAL A 136 -16.80 -5.28 9.01
N ALA A 137 -17.64 -5.13 10.05
CA ALA A 137 -18.54 -6.20 10.51
C ALA A 137 -19.55 -6.58 9.42
N GLU A 138 -20.19 -5.60 8.79
CA GLU A 138 -21.11 -5.80 7.65
C GLU A 138 -20.43 -6.57 6.51
N LEU A 139 -19.23 -6.16 6.13
CA LEU A 139 -18.49 -6.82 5.04
C LEU A 139 -18.07 -8.25 5.40
N LYS A 140 -17.63 -8.48 6.63
CA LYS A 140 -17.29 -9.84 7.09
C LYS A 140 -18.47 -10.77 7.02
N GLU A 141 -19.64 -10.32 7.46
CA GLU A 141 -20.88 -11.10 7.37
C GLU A 141 -21.25 -11.40 5.92
N ALA A 142 -21.23 -10.39 5.05
CA ALA A 142 -21.55 -10.55 3.62
C ALA A 142 -20.58 -11.48 2.87
N MET A 143 -19.28 -11.47 3.26
CA MET A 143 -18.23 -12.31 2.66
C MET A 143 -18.10 -13.68 3.32
N ILE A 144 -18.79 -13.93 4.43
CA ILE A 144 -18.72 -15.20 5.21
C ILE A 144 -17.29 -15.46 5.74
N VAL A 145 -16.65 -14.42 6.33
CA VAL A 145 -15.29 -14.47 6.89
C VAL A 145 -15.21 -13.90 8.31
#